data_85416871991caa871f286088a81a5c7d
#
_entry.id   85416871991caa871f286088a81a5c7d
#
_cell.length_a   1.000
_cell.length_b   1.000
_cell.length_c   1.000
_cell.angle_alpha   90.00
_cell.angle_beta   90.00
_cell.angle_gamma   90.00
#
_symmetry.space_group_name_H-M   'P 1'
#
loop_
_entity.id
_entity.type
_entity.pdbx_description
1 polymer ?
#
loop_
_entity_poly.entity_id
_entity_poly.type
_entity_poly.pdbx_seq_one_letter_code
_entity_poly.pdbx_strand_id
1 'polypeptide(L)'
;MVTDTVPAIRVMSAADIERVSAIECACSASPWSRKQFEHSLDDAKGLSIVLLADGEIIGFAVLSTVLDEAELHNIAVDPSRQGSGFGAYMLDYLLTNLPEEIKTTYLEVRVSNFRAIRLYQQRGFVQVGERRDYYKTELGREDGLLMSRQTDTDPT
;
A
#
# COMPACT_ATOMS: atom_id res chain seq x y z
N MET A 1 -18.16 -23.14 -11.98
CA MET A 1 -17.99 -23.30 -10.53
C MET A 1 -16.96 -22.29 -10.05
N VAL A 2 -17.41 -21.35 -9.25
CA VAL A 2 -16.50 -20.37 -8.69
C VAL A 2 -15.85 -20.99 -7.47
N THR A 3 -14.58 -21.30 -7.56
CA THR A 3 -13.81 -21.68 -6.40
C THR A 3 -13.37 -20.37 -5.72
N ASP A 4 -13.91 -20.10 -4.55
CA ASP A 4 -13.43 -19.00 -3.72
C ASP A 4 -12.02 -19.35 -3.25
N THR A 5 -11.05 -18.99 -4.09
CA THR A 5 -9.65 -19.19 -3.71
C THR A 5 -9.26 -18.09 -2.74
N VAL A 6 -8.88 -18.47 -1.52
CA VAL A 6 -8.35 -17.52 -0.55
C VAL A 6 -7.07 -16.94 -1.12
N PRO A 7 -6.95 -15.62 -1.23
CA PRO A 7 -5.70 -15.02 -1.71
C PRO A 7 -4.57 -15.29 -0.74
N ALA A 8 -3.36 -15.44 -1.30
CA ALA A 8 -2.16 -15.68 -0.51
C ALA A 8 -1.27 -14.45 -0.53
N ILE A 9 -0.62 -14.17 0.60
CA ILE A 9 0.36 -13.10 0.70
C ILE A 9 1.72 -13.72 0.99
N ARG A 10 2.75 -13.26 0.29
CA ARG A 10 4.13 -13.61 0.58
C ARG A 10 5.04 -12.39 0.39
N VAL A 11 6.25 -12.49 0.89
CA VAL A 11 7.25 -11.44 0.72
C VAL A 11 7.61 -11.31 -0.76
N MET A 12 7.74 -10.07 -1.21
CA MET A 12 8.15 -9.76 -2.59
C MET A 12 9.62 -10.11 -2.79
N SER A 13 9.94 -10.68 -3.95
CA SER A 13 11.32 -10.95 -4.33
C SER A 13 11.68 -10.21 -5.61
N ALA A 14 12.96 -10.20 -5.97
CA ALA A 14 13.42 -9.56 -7.18
C ALA A 14 12.74 -10.11 -8.43
N ALA A 15 12.40 -11.38 -8.44
CA ALA A 15 11.71 -12.01 -9.57
C ALA A 15 10.29 -11.47 -9.78
N ASP A 16 9.70 -10.84 -8.77
CA ASP A 16 8.34 -10.30 -8.84
C ASP A 16 8.28 -8.88 -9.42
N ILE A 17 9.42 -8.18 -9.49
CA ILE A 17 9.45 -6.75 -9.82
C ILE A 17 8.85 -6.47 -11.19
N GLU A 18 9.07 -7.33 -12.18
CA GLU A 18 8.50 -7.12 -13.50
C GLU A 18 6.98 -7.07 -13.46
N ARG A 19 6.35 -8.02 -12.78
CA ARG A 19 4.89 -8.08 -12.66
C ARG A 19 4.36 -6.94 -11.79
N VAL A 20 5.03 -6.65 -10.69
CA VAL A 20 4.68 -5.55 -9.78
C VAL A 20 4.76 -4.20 -10.52
N SER A 21 5.81 -3.99 -11.31
CA SER A 21 5.96 -2.78 -12.13
C SER A 21 4.83 -2.64 -13.15
N ALA A 22 4.37 -3.73 -13.73
CA ALA A 22 3.26 -3.70 -14.68
C ALA A 22 1.96 -3.26 -13.98
N ILE A 23 1.70 -3.76 -12.76
CA ILE A 23 0.54 -3.34 -11.98
C ILE A 23 0.66 -1.86 -11.62
N GLU A 24 1.83 -1.43 -11.18
CA GLU A 24 2.08 -0.03 -10.83
C GLU A 24 1.82 0.90 -12.02
N CYS A 25 2.34 0.57 -13.19
CA CYS A 25 2.13 1.36 -14.40
C CYS A 25 0.65 1.44 -14.80
N ALA A 26 -0.11 0.39 -14.56
CA ALA A 26 -1.54 0.36 -14.85
C ALA A 26 -2.36 1.19 -13.85
N CYS A 27 -1.83 1.42 -12.65
CA CYS A 27 -2.55 2.10 -11.56
C CYS A 27 -2.14 3.55 -11.34
N SER A 28 -0.97 3.97 -11.79
CA SER A 28 -0.41 5.27 -11.44
C SER A 28 -0.03 6.09 -12.66
N ALA A 29 -0.34 7.39 -12.61
CA ALA A 29 0.10 8.36 -13.63
C ALA A 29 1.60 8.67 -13.50
N SER A 30 2.18 8.44 -12.33
CA SER A 30 3.61 8.64 -12.07
C SER A 30 4.15 7.38 -11.38
N PRO A 31 4.30 6.28 -12.14
CA PRO A 31 4.64 5.00 -11.54
C PRO A 31 6.06 4.98 -10.97
N TRP A 32 6.24 4.20 -9.93
CA TRP A 32 7.55 3.88 -9.41
C TRP A 32 8.40 3.22 -10.49
N SER A 33 9.69 3.53 -10.50
CA SER A 33 10.65 2.88 -11.35
C SER A 33 11.04 1.51 -10.79
N ARG A 34 11.62 0.67 -11.65
CA ARG A 34 12.17 -0.61 -11.22
C ARG A 34 13.19 -0.43 -10.09
N LYS A 35 14.02 0.61 -10.17
CA LYS A 35 15.02 0.92 -9.14
C LYS A 35 14.40 1.21 -7.77
N GLN A 36 13.25 1.89 -7.75
CA GLN A 36 12.55 2.17 -6.50
C GLN A 36 12.08 0.88 -5.83
N PHE A 37 11.56 -0.06 -6.61
CA PHE A 37 11.19 -1.37 -6.07
C PHE A 37 12.41 -2.15 -5.59
N GLU A 38 13.49 -2.16 -6.36
CA GLU A 38 14.73 -2.81 -5.97
C GLU A 38 15.28 -2.23 -4.67
N HIS A 39 15.25 -0.91 -4.54
CA HIS A 39 15.68 -0.23 -3.32
C HIS A 39 14.84 -0.64 -2.11
N SER A 40 13.53 -0.78 -2.29
CA SER A 40 12.64 -1.22 -1.21
C SER A 40 12.96 -2.63 -0.74
N LEU A 41 13.36 -3.51 -1.65
CA LEU A 41 13.75 -4.89 -1.30
C LEU A 41 15.04 -4.95 -0.52
N ASP A 42 15.92 -3.97 -0.69
CA ASP A 42 17.20 -3.91 0.02
C ASP A 42 17.06 -3.36 1.44
N ASP A 43 15.91 -2.81 1.79
CA ASP A 43 15.64 -2.31 3.12
C ASP A 43 15.40 -3.47 4.09
N ALA A 44 16.34 -3.69 5.01
CA ALA A 44 16.27 -4.78 5.98
C ALA A 44 15.08 -4.66 6.93
N LYS A 45 14.56 -3.44 7.12
CA LYS A 45 13.41 -3.17 7.99
C LYS A 45 12.12 -2.97 7.19
N GLY A 46 12.21 -3.13 5.88
CA GLY A 46 11.07 -3.00 5.01
C GLY A 46 10.22 -4.25 4.97
N LEU A 47 8.96 -4.07 4.64
CA LEU A 47 8.04 -5.16 4.37
C LEU A 47 7.39 -4.91 3.02
N SER A 48 7.89 -5.60 2.00
CA SER A 48 7.30 -5.57 0.66
C SER A 48 6.62 -6.91 0.42
N ILE A 49 5.35 -6.87 0.07
CA ILE A 49 4.54 -8.08 -0.12
C ILE A 49 3.89 -8.10 -1.49
N VAL A 50 3.57 -9.30 -1.94
CA VAL A 50 2.73 -9.51 -3.12
C VAL A 50 1.52 -10.32 -2.71
N LEU A 51 0.41 -10.04 -3.39
CA LEU A 51 -0.85 -10.74 -3.21
C LEU A 51 -1.09 -11.62 -4.42
N LEU A 52 -1.35 -12.90 -4.19
CA LEU A 52 -1.57 -13.88 -5.23
C LEU A 52 -3.00 -14.42 -5.16
N ALA A 53 -3.60 -14.56 -6.32
CA ALA A 53 -4.87 -15.28 -6.49
C ALA A 53 -4.66 -16.26 -7.64
N ASP A 54 -4.99 -17.52 -7.41
CA ASP A 54 -4.84 -18.59 -8.42
C ASP A 54 -3.40 -18.67 -8.98
N GLY A 55 -2.41 -18.41 -8.12
CA GLY A 55 -1.00 -18.47 -8.50
C GLY A 55 -0.46 -17.25 -9.23
N GLU A 56 -1.30 -16.25 -9.48
CA GLU A 56 -0.91 -15.02 -10.16
C GLU A 56 -0.81 -13.85 -9.19
N ILE A 57 0.21 -13.01 -9.37
CA ILE A 57 0.32 -11.77 -8.60
C ILE A 57 -0.74 -10.79 -9.11
N ILE A 58 -1.62 -10.37 -8.21
CA ILE A 58 -2.70 -9.43 -8.51
C ILE A 58 -2.59 -8.12 -7.73
N GLY A 59 -1.64 -8.02 -6.85
CA GLY A 59 -1.43 -6.79 -6.07
C GLY A 59 -0.12 -6.81 -5.32
N PHE A 60 0.24 -5.68 -4.77
CA PHE A 60 1.44 -5.54 -3.96
C PHE A 60 1.30 -4.41 -2.96
N ALA A 61 2.17 -4.40 -1.96
CA ALA A 61 2.28 -3.29 -1.03
C ALA A 61 3.73 -3.16 -0.54
N VAL A 62 4.14 -1.94 -0.26
CA VAL A 62 5.48 -1.63 0.25
C VAL A 62 5.35 -0.79 1.51
N LEU A 63 5.90 -1.29 2.60
CA LEU A 63 5.88 -0.63 3.89
C LEU A 63 7.29 -0.64 4.46
N SER A 64 7.69 0.44 5.12
CA SER A 64 8.96 0.50 5.84
C SER A 64 8.73 0.89 7.29
N THR A 65 9.71 0.60 8.16
CA THR A 65 9.64 0.99 9.56
C THR A 65 10.92 1.69 9.97
N VAL A 66 10.77 2.73 10.81
CA VAL A 66 11.88 3.44 11.43
C VAL A 66 11.48 3.71 12.87
N LEU A 67 12.24 3.16 13.82
CA LEU A 67 11.95 3.28 15.25
C LEU A 67 10.52 2.79 15.55
N ASP A 68 9.65 3.65 16.06
CA ASP A 68 8.28 3.32 16.42
C ASP A 68 7.25 3.74 15.36
N GLU A 69 7.72 4.06 14.15
CA GLU A 69 6.86 4.51 13.05
C GLU A 69 6.94 3.57 11.86
N ALA A 70 5.80 3.38 11.20
CA ALA A 70 5.72 2.69 9.92
C ALA A 70 5.21 3.65 8.86
N GLU A 71 5.62 3.43 7.61
CA GLU A 71 5.13 4.20 6.49
C GLU A 71 4.72 3.26 5.35
N LEU A 72 3.48 3.39 4.93
CA LEU A 72 2.98 2.70 3.75
C LEU A 72 3.34 3.54 2.53
N HIS A 73 4.30 3.07 1.74
CA HIS A 73 4.82 3.81 0.59
C HIS A 73 3.99 3.61 -0.66
N ASN A 74 3.46 2.41 -0.84
CA ASN A 74 2.75 2.08 -2.06
C ASN A 74 1.87 0.86 -1.82
N ILE A 75 0.68 0.86 -2.42
CA ILE A 75 -0.22 -0.28 -2.40
C ILE A 75 -1.08 -0.20 -3.65
N ALA A 76 -1.19 -1.30 -4.38
CA ALA A 76 -1.97 -1.34 -5.60
C ALA A 76 -2.51 -2.74 -5.88
N VAL A 77 -3.66 -2.77 -6.55
CA VAL A 77 -4.30 -4.00 -7.04
C VAL A 77 -4.44 -3.86 -8.55
N ASP A 78 -4.16 -4.94 -9.28
CA ASP A 78 -4.36 -4.98 -10.72
C ASP A 78 -5.76 -4.43 -11.05
N PRO A 79 -5.89 -3.48 -12.01
CA PRO A 79 -7.19 -2.89 -12.34
C PRO A 79 -8.28 -3.93 -12.66
N SER A 80 -7.92 -5.08 -13.25
CA SER A 80 -8.88 -6.14 -13.55
C SER A 80 -9.41 -6.85 -12.30
N ARG A 81 -8.79 -6.62 -11.15
CA ARG A 81 -9.15 -7.28 -9.89
C ARG A 81 -9.60 -6.30 -8.81
N GLN A 82 -9.72 -5.02 -9.13
CA GLN A 82 -10.19 -4.02 -8.18
C GLN A 82 -11.68 -4.19 -7.90
N GLY A 83 -12.12 -3.70 -6.74
CA GLY A 83 -13.52 -3.77 -6.34
C GLY A 83 -13.94 -5.06 -5.63
N SER A 84 -12.99 -5.94 -5.33
CA SER A 84 -13.28 -7.23 -4.67
C SER A 84 -12.69 -7.33 -3.25
N GLY A 85 -12.21 -6.21 -2.69
CA GLY A 85 -11.69 -6.18 -1.33
C GLY A 85 -10.23 -6.59 -1.18
N PHE A 86 -9.48 -6.74 -2.25
CA PHE A 86 -8.08 -7.17 -2.18
C PHE A 86 -7.16 -6.11 -1.56
N GLY A 87 -7.42 -4.83 -1.84
CA GLY A 87 -6.68 -3.75 -1.20
C GLY A 87 -6.87 -3.75 0.31
N ALA A 88 -8.11 -3.93 0.76
CA ALA A 88 -8.44 -4.05 2.18
C ALA A 88 -7.75 -5.27 2.80
N TYR A 89 -7.73 -6.38 2.09
CA TYR A 89 -7.10 -7.62 2.54
C TYR A 89 -5.60 -7.41 2.81
N MET A 90 -4.90 -6.77 1.86
CA MET A 90 -3.48 -6.47 2.01
C MET A 90 -3.22 -5.50 3.17
N LEU A 91 -4.02 -4.44 3.25
CA LEU A 91 -3.86 -3.44 4.30
C LEU A 91 -4.06 -4.05 5.68
N ASP A 92 -5.10 -4.87 5.84
CA ASP A 92 -5.36 -5.56 7.10
C ASP A 92 -4.21 -6.49 7.48
N TYR A 93 -3.65 -7.19 6.50
CA TYR A 93 -2.47 -8.03 6.74
C TYR A 93 -1.29 -7.21 7.26
N LEU A 94 -1.00 -6.08 6.61
CA LEU A 94 0.12 -5.23 7.03
C LEU A 94 -0.10 -4.68 8.44
N LEU A 95 -1.29 -4.17 8.73
CA LEU A 95 -1.59 -3.58 10.04
C LEU A 95 -1.59 -4.63 11.16
N THR A 96 -2.01 -5.85 10.86
CA THR A 96 -2.01 -6.95 11.83
C THR A 96 -0.60 -7.46 12.12
N ASN A 97 0.31 -7.35 11.14
CA ASN A 97 1.66 -7.90 11.23
C ASN A 97 2.74 -6.84 11.48
N LEU A 98 2.36 -5.65 11.92
CA LEU A 98 3.34 -4.64 12.31
C LEU A 98 4.16 -5.11 13.51
N PRO A 99 5.46 -4.76 13.57
CA PRO A 99 6.25 -4.99 14.77
C PRO A 99 5.60 -4.33 16.00
N GLU A 100 5.78 -4.94 17.16
CA GLU A 100 5.13 -4.47 18.41
C GLU A 100 5.50 -3.04 18.78
N GLU A 101 6.71 -2.60 18.44
CA GLU A 101 7.19 -1.26 18.76
C GLU A 101 6.53 -0.16 17.93
N ILE A 102 5.80 -0.48 16.86
CA ILE A 102 5.19 0.53 16.00
C ILE A 102 4.00 1.16 16.69
N LYS A 103 4.06 2.46 16.89
CA LYS A 103 2.99 3.25 17.50
C LYS A 103 2.17 4.01 16.48
N THR A 104 2.77 4.45 15.39
CA THR A 104 2.10 5.25 14.38
C THR A 104 2.43 4.74 12.98
N THR A 105 1.42 4.65 12.13
CA THR A 105 1.59 4.32 10.71
C THR A 105 1.15 5.52 9.88
N TYR A 106 1.99 5.93 8.94
CA TYR A 106 1.74 7.06 8.05
C TYR A 106 1.53 6.58 6.62
N LEU A 107 0.77 7.34 5.88
CA LEU A 107 0.63 7.17 4.44
C LEU A 107 0.30 8.51 3.78
N GLU A 108 0.47 8.56 2.47
CA GLU A 108 0.05 9.68 1.66
C GLU A 108 -0.83 9.17 0.53
N VAL A 109 -1.90 9.90 0.23
CA VAL A 109 -2.87 9.51 -0.79
C VAL A 109 -3.32 10.75 -1.56
N ARG A 110 -3.55 10.61 -2.86
CA ARG A 110 -4.09 11.71 -3.67
C ARG A 110 -5.47 12.11 -3.18
N VAL A 111 -5.74 13.41 -3.16
CA VAL A 111 -7.03 13.94 -2.70
C VAL A 111 -8.20 13.39 -3.52
N SER A 112 -7.98 13.06 -4.80
CA SER A 112 -9.01 12.52 -5.68
C SER A 112 -9.29 11.03 -5.49
N ASN A 113 -8.44 10.33 -4.76
CA ASN A 113 -8.60 8.89 -4.57
C ASN A 113 -9.56 8.59 -3.40
N PHE A 114 -10.84 8.87 -3.63
CA PHE A 114 -11.88 8.73 -2.59
C PHE A 114 -12.02 7.31 -2.08
N ARG A 115 -11.85 6.31 -2.94
CA ARG A 115 -11.94 4.90 -2.55
C ARG A 115 -10.86 4.53 -1.54
N ALA A 116 -9.61 4.92 -1.81
CA ALA A 116 -8.50 4.66 -0.91
C ALA A 116 -8.65 5.44 0.41
N ILE A 117 -9.02 6.71 0.33
CA ILE A 117 -9.23 7.53 1.53
C ILE A 117 -10.28 6.88 2.43
N ARG A 118 -11.40 6.43 1.86
CA ARG A 118 -12.44 5.76 2.63
C ARG A 118 -11.91 4.47 3.28
N LEU A 119 -11.17 3.69 2.52
CA LEU A 119 -10.54 2.46 3.03
C LEU A 119 -9.65 2.76 4.25
N TYR A 120 -8.81 3.76 4.14
CA TYR A 120 -7.91 4.15 5.22
C TYR A 120 -8.69 4.68 6.43
N GLN A 121 -9.70 5.52 6.21
CA GLN A 121 -10.54 6.03 7.30
C GLN A 121 -11.24 4.91 8.06
N GLN A 122 -11.72 3.89 7.37
CA GLN A 122 -12.37 2.74 7.98
C GLN A 122 -11.41 1.95 8.87
N ARG A 123 -10.11 2.11 8.69
CA ARG A 123 -9.09 1.44 9.49
C ARG A 123 -8.40 2.36 10.48
N GLY A 124 -9.01 3.51 10.76
CA GLY A 124 -8.55 4.41 11.80
C GLY A 124 -7.53 5.44 11.38
N PHE A 125 -7.25 5.55 10.09
CA PHE A 125 -6.40 6.65 9.59
C PHE A 125 -7.17 7.96 9.59
N VAL A 126 -6.50 9.03 10.01
CA VAL A 126 -7.05 10.38 9.99
C VAL A 126 -6.09 11.31 9.27
N GLN A 127 -6.63 12.36 8.67
CA GLN A 127 -5.80 13.35 7.99
C GLN A 127 -5.00 14.15 9.02
N VAL A 128 -3.69 14.26 8.80
CA VAL A 128 -2.79 15.03 9.67
C VAL A 128 -2.05 16.13 8.92
N GLY A 129 -2.19 16.19 7.60
CA GLY A 129 -1.55 17.21 6.79
C GLY A 129 -1.90 17.07 5.33
N GLU A 130 -1.31 17.93 4.51
CA GLU A 130 -1.45 17.85 3.07
C GLU A 130 -0.21 18.37 2.38
N ARG A 131 0.05 17.86 1.16
CA ARG A 131 1.06 18.41 0.26
C ARG A 131 0.36 19.03 -0.92
N ARG A 132 0.43 20.33 -1.04
CA ARG A 132 -0.21 21.06 -2.13
C ARG A 132 0.49 20.79 -3.44
N ASP A 133 -0.30 20.59 -4.51
CA ASP A 133 0.17 20.46 -5.89
C ASP A 133 1.24 19.38 -6.08
N TYR A 134 1.17 18.31 -5.28
CA TYR A 134 2.21 17.27 -5.27
C TYR A 134 2.09 16.27 -6.41
N TYR A 135 0.86 15.86 -6.74
CA TYR A 135 0.63 14.84 -7.77
C TYR A 135 0.32 15.45 -9.11
N LYS A 136 0.93 14.91 -10.17
CA LYS A 136 0.65 15.34 -11.54
C LYS A 136 -0.65 14.71 -12.02
N THR A 137 -1.46 15.51 -12.70
CA THR A 137 -2.70 15.05 -13.33
C THR A 137 -2.74 15.59 -14.77
N GLU A 138 -3.69 15.10 -15.58
CA GLU A 138 -3.87 15.58 -16.95
C GLU A 138 -4.23 17.06 -17.02
N LEU A 139 -4.89 17.58 -16.00
CA LEU A 139 -5.35 18.97 -15.92
C LEU A 139 -4.42 19.87 -15.12
N GLY A 140 -3.27 19.36 -14.65
CA GLY A 140 -2.35 20.12 -13.83
C GLY A 140 -1.81 19.29 -12.68
N ARG A 141 -2.06 19.74 -11.44
CA ARG A 141 -1.60 19.02 -10.24
C ARG A 141 -2.70 18.93 -9.21
N GLU A 142 -2.62 17.93 -8.37
CA GLU A 142 -3.52 17.78 -7.25
C GLU A 142 -2.75 17.59 -5.95
N ASP A 143 -3.43 17.84 -4.84
CA ASP A 143 -2.85 17.71 -3.50
C ASP A 143 -2.73 16.26 -3.08
N GLY A 144 -1.78 16.00 -2.18
CA GLY A 144 -1.69 14.76 -1.43
C GLY A 144 -2.19 14.97 -0.02
N LEU A 145 -2.93 14.01 0.50
CA LEU A 145 -3.34 13.98 1.90
C LEU A 145 -2.38 13.12 2.69
N LEU A 146 -1.86 13.66 3.79
CA LEU A 146 -1.06 12.91 4.74
C LEU A 146 -1.99 12.36 5.80
N MET A 147 -1.95 11.06 6.03
CA MET A 147 -2.81 10.40 7.00
C MET A 147 -1.97 9.58 7.98
N SER A 148 -2.45 9.44 9.19
CA SER A 148 -1.81 8.60 10.19
C SER A 148 -2.82 7.79 10.98
N ARG A 149 -2.34 6.66 11.50
CA ARG A 149 -3.10 5.76 12.35
C ARG A 149 -2.29 5.43 13.57
N GLN A 150 -2.87 5.57 14.75
CA GLN A 150 -2.23 5.15 15.98
C GLN A 150 -2.50 3.67 16.19
N THR A 151 -1.44 2.92 16.48
CA THR A 151 -1.61 1.52 16.84
C THR A 151 -2.33 1.47 18.19
N ASP A 152 -3.37 0.63 18.24
CA ASP A 152 -4.13 0.45 19.46
C ASP A 152 -3.27 -0.32 20.45
N THR A 153 -2.58 0.42 21.32
CA THR A 153 -1.96 -0.20 22.48
C THR A 153 -3.01 -0.20 23.56
N ASP A 154 -3.70 -1.31 23.72
CA ASP A 154 -4.67 -1.44 24.77
C ASP A 154 -3.98 -1.36 26.12
N PRO A 155 -4.22 -0.33 26.90
CA PRO A 155 -3.50 -0.13 28.14
C PRO A 155 -4.12 -0.82 29.33
N THR A 156 -5.06 -1.65 29.20
CA THR A 156 -5.68 -2.23 30.40
C THR A 156 -4.86 -3.05 31.21
#